data_87f81b03c40c98652aa72fb4901beac8
#
_entry.id   87f81b03c40c98652aa72fb4901beac8
#
_cell.length_a   1.000
_cell.length_b   1.000
_cell.length_c   1.000
_cell.angle_alpha   90.00
_cell.angle_beta   90.00
_cell.angle_gamma   90.00
#
_symmetry.space_group_name_H-M   'P 1'
#
loop_
_entity.id
_entity.type
_entity.pdbx_description
1 polymer ?
#
loop_
_entity_poly.entity_id
_entity_poly.type
_entity_poly.pdbx_seq_one_letter_code
_entity_poly.pdbx_strand_id
1 'polypeptide(L)'
;MSNKDSSVATLTEGVEFLFKKNKVTYIKGVGSFNGKNEILVKNDKSELIIKTDKTIISTGSEPLSLPGIDFDERKILSSTGALNISKLPKKMVVVGGGYIGLEMGSVWSRLGTEVHVIECLDHITPGLDKEVSNEFMKILKKQNIKFELNTKVEKITKSDEGEVIETSSKDSKNKIEAE
;
A
#
# COMPACT_ATOMS: atom_id res chain seq x y z
N MET A 1 -1.48 -11.27 13.20
CA MET A 1 -1.38 -11.67 11.77
C MET A 1 -2.23 -12.90 11.45
N SER A 2 -2.26 -13.98 12.25
CA SER A 2 -3.04 -15.19 11.94
C SER A 2 -4.52 -14.95 11.59
N ASN A 3 -5.22 -14.05 12.30
CA ASN A 3 -6.62 -13.71 11.98
C ASN A 3 -6.76 -13.05 10.59
N LYS A 4 -5.81 -12.18 10.21
CA LYS A 4 -5.76 -11.59 8.87
C LYS A 4 -5.60 -12.68 7.82
N ASP A 5 -4.63 -13.58 8.01
CA ASP A 5 -4.33 -14.64 7.04
C ASP A 5 -5.52 -15.60 6.89
N SER A 6 -6.18 -15.96 7.99
CA SER A 6 -7.40 -16.75 7.97
C SER A 6 -8.54 -16.05 7.22
N SER A 7 -8.74 -14.75 7.44
CA SER A 7 -9.76 -13.97 6.73
C SER A 7 -9.50 -13.90 5.23
N VAL A 8 -8.24 -13.68 4.85
CA VAL A 8 -7.83 -13.66 3.43
C VAL A 8 -8.08 -15.04 2.78
N ALA A 9 -7.68 -16.13 3.45
CA ALA A 9 -7.91 -17.50 2.95
C ALA A 9 -9.40 -17.75 2.72
N THR A 10 -10.23 -17.46 3.72
CA THR A 10 -11.70 -17.64 3.61
C THR A 10 -12.30 -16.86 2.44
N LEU A 11 -11.87 -15.60 2.24
CA LEU A 11 -12.38 -14.78 1.14
C LEU A 11 -11.93 -15.28 -0.24
N THR A 12 -10.66 -15.69 -0.36
CA THR A 12 -10.15 -16.24 -1.63
C THR A 12 -10.79 -17.57 -2.00
N GLU A 13 -11.01 -18.47 -1.03
CA GLU A 13 -11.76 -19.71 -1.23
C GLU A 13 -13.20 -19.43 -1.65
N GLY A 14 -13.83 -18.40 -1.07
CA GLY A 14 -15.17 -17.95 -1.48
C GLY A 14 -15.23 -17.50 -2.93
N VAL A 15 -14.23 -16.80 -3.42
CA VAL A 15 -14.12 -16.39 -4.84
C VAL A 15 -13.93 -17.62 -5.74
N GLU A 16 -13.05 -18.55 -5.36
CA GLU A 16 -12.86 -19.79 -6.12
C GLU A 16 -14.17 -20.62 -6.22
N PHE A 17 -14.92 -20.69 -5.11
CA PHE A 17 -16.25 -21.32 -5.10
C PHE A 17 -17.21 -20.64 -6.07
N LEU A 18 -17.25 -19.31 -6.12
CA LEU A 18 -18.10 -18.55 -7.05
C LEU A 18 -17.71 -18.82 -8.50
N PHE A 19 -16.43 -18.88 -8.83
CA PHE A 19 -15.98 -19.25 -10.17
C PHE A 19 -16.49 -20.63 -10.57
N LYS A 20 -16.33 -21.62 -9.70
CA LYS A 20 -16.82 -23.00 -9.94
C LYS A 20 -18.34 -23.04 -10.10
N LYS A 21 -19.08 -22.36 -9.22
CA LYS A 21 -20.55 -22.30 -9.26
C LYS A 21 -21.07 -21.69 -10.54
N ASN A 22 -20.40 -20.64 -11.03
CA ASN A 22 -20.80 -19.93 -12.25
C ASN A 22 -20.13 -20.48 -13.53
N LYS A 23 -19.44 -21.63 -13.43
CA LYS A 23 -18.74 -22.26 -14.59
C LYS A 23 -17.72 -21.35 -15.25
N VAL A 24 -17.07 -20.47 -14.48
CA VAL A 24 -15.96 -19.63 -14.95
C VAL A 24 -14.67 -20.46 -14.90
N THR A 25 -13.98 -20.52 -16.03
CA THR A 25 -12.67 -21.18 -16.11
C THR A 25 -11.62 -20.30 -15.44
N TYR A 26 -11.02 -20.78 -14.37
CA TYR A 26 -9.97 -20.09 -13.61
C TYR A 26 -8.61 -20.67 -13.98
N ILE A 27 -7.70 -19.81 -14.47
CA ILE A 27 -6.36 -20.23 -14.90
C ILE A 27 -5.33 -19.35 -14.17
N LYS A 28 -4.46 -20.00 -13.38
CA LYS A 28 -3.38 -19.33 -12.65
C LYS A 28 -2.15 -19.19 -13.54
N GLY A 29 -1.63 -17.97 -13.69
CA GLY A 29 -0.42 -17.68 -14.45
C GLY A 29 -0.32 -16.21 -14.83
N VAL A 30 0.78 -15.87 -15.51
CA VAL A 30 0.99 -14.54 -16.09
C VAL A 30 0.47 -14.54 -17.52
N GLY A 31 -0.55 -13.70 -17.77
CA GLY A 31 -1.15 -13.52 -19.10
C GLY A 31 -0.39 -12.48 -19.91
N SER A 32 -0.14 -12.77 -21.18
CA SER A 32 0.37 -11.81 -22.16
C SER A 32 -0.36 -11.95 -23.49
N PHE A 33 -0.48 -10.86 -24.24
CA PHE A 33 -1.08 -10.91 -25.58
C PHE A 33 -0.14 -11.66 -26.55
N ASN A 34 -0.70 -12.65 -27.25
CA ASN A 34 0.00 -13.43 -28.29
C ASN A 34 -0.64 -13.17 -29.67
N GLY A 35 -1.14 -11.98 -29.89
CA GLY A 35 -1.85 -11.56 -31.09
C GLY A 35 -3.20 -10.94 -30.76
N LYS A 36 -4.02 -10.72 -31.79
CA LYS A 36 -5.29 -9.98 -31.66
C LYS A 36 -6.32 -10.69 -30.75
N ASN A 37 -6.39 -12.01 -30.85
CA ASN A 37 -7.42 -12.83 -30.21
C ASN A 37 -6.84 -13.99 -29.42
N GLU A 38 -5.59 -13.87 -28.97
CA GLU A 38 -4.91 -14.92 -28.22
C GLU A 38 -4.22 -14.35 -27.00
N ILE A 39 -4.38 -15.02 -25.87
CA ILE A 39 -3.66 -14.77 -24.61
C ILE A 39 -2.79 -15.99 -24.31
N LEU A 40 -1.48 -15.76 -24.21
CA LEU A 40 -0.54 -16.74 -23.71
C LEU A 40 -0.49 -16.62 -22.18
N VAL A 41 -0.81 -17.71 -21.50
CA VAL A 41 -0.68 -17.79 -20.03
C VAL A 41 0.50 -18.70 -19.70
N LYS A 42 1.45 -18.17 -18.94
CA LYS A 42 2.63 -18.89 -18.46
C LYS A 42 2.57 -19.08 -16.95
N ASN A 43 2.90 -20.26 -16.49
CA ASN A 43 3.21 -20.55 -15.09
C ASN A 43 4.46 -21.44 -15.02
N ASP A 44 4.92 -21.77 -13.81
CA ASP A 44 6.17 -22.53 -13.60
C ASP A 44 6.19 -23.92 -14.25
N LYS A 45 5.04 -24.45 -14.67
CA LYS A 45 4.91 -25.84 -15.16
C LYS A 45 4.43 -25.94 -16.60
N SER A 46 3.81 -24.89 -17.14
CA SER A 46 3.16 -24.96 -18.45
C SER A 46 2.97 -23.60 -19.10
N GLU A 47 2.78 -23.65 -20.42
CA GLU A 47 2.28 -22.56 -21.22
C GLU A 47 0.93 -22.97 -21.86
N LEU A 48 -0.04 -22.07 -21.84
CA LEU A 48 -1.36 -22.30 -22.41
C LEU A 48 -1.77 -21.10 -23.28
N ILE A 49 -2.21 -21.38 -24.52
CA ILE A 49 -2.79 -20.37 -25.40
C ILE A 49 -4.33 -20.42 -25.28
N ILE A 50 -4.91 -19.27 -24.95
CA ILE A 50 -6.36 -19.10 -24.83
C ILE A 50 -6.81 -18.22 -26.00
N LYS A 51 -7.76 -18.72 -26.81
CA LYS A 51 -8.43 -17.92 -27.83
C LYS A 51 -9.59 -17.17 -27.20
N THR A 52 -9.70 -15.88 -27.51
CA THR A 52 -10.76 -15.02 -26.96
C THR A 52 -11.14 -13.92 -27.94
N ASP A 53 -12.41 -13.62 -28.03
CA ASP A 53 -12.91 -12.52 -28.86
C ASP A 53 -12.81 -11.17 -28.17
N LYS A 54 -12.88 -11.15 -26.84
CA LYS A 54 -12.85 -9.94 -26.01
C LYS A 54 -12.02 -10.19 -24.76
N THR A 55 -11.17 -9.24 -24.43
CA THR A 55 -10.31 -9.30 -23.24
C THR A 55 -10.52 -8.06 -22.38
N ILE A 56 -10.70 -8.28 -21.09
CA ILE A 56 -10.70 -7.23 -20.06
C ILE A 56 -9.38 -7.29 -19.34
N ILE A 57 -8.64 -6.17 -19.30
CA ILE A 57 -7.39 -6.03 -18.57
C ILE A 57 -7.72 -5.52 -17.16
N SER A 58 -7.52 -6.36 -16.15
CA SER A 58 -7.78 -6.04 -14.74
C SER A 58 -6.62 -6.54 -13.88
N THR A 59 -5.41 -6.09 -14.20
CA THR A 59 -4.15 -6.61 -13.63
C THR A 59 -3.79 -6.01 -12.27
N GLY A 60 -4.63 -5.11 -11.74
CA GLY A 60 -4.39 -4.46 -10.46
C GLY A 60 -3.41 -3.29 -10.54
N SER A 61 -2.79 -2.97 -9.42
CA SER A 61 -1.81 -1.90 -9.25
C SER A 61 -0.66 -2.33 -8.35
N GLU A 62 0.48 -1.71 -8.56
CA GLU A 62 1.69 -1.90 -7.75
C GLU A 62 1.98 -0.64 -6.92
N PRO A 63 2.53 -0.77 -5.71
CA PRO A 63 2.98 0.38 -4.94
C PRO A 63 4.15 1.08 -5.68
N LEU A 64 4.09 2.41 -5.73
CA LEU A 64 5.14 3.22 -6.34
C LEU A 64 6.17 3.63 -5.29
N SER A 65 7.44 3.30 -5.52
CA SER A 65 8.55 3.80 -4.72
C SER A 65 8.83 5.28 -5.01
N LEU A 66 9.37 5.99 -4.03
CA LEU A 66 9.87 7.35 -4.26
C LEU A 66 11.24 7.28 -4.98
N PRO A 67 11.58 8.29 -5.81
CA PRO A 67 12.88 8.33 -6.46
C PRO A 67 14.03 8.25 -5.45
N GLY A 68 14.88 7.22 -5.60
CA GLY A 68 16.02 6.99 -4.71
C GLY A 68 15.68 6.37 -3.33
N ILE A 69 14.44 5.96 -3.11
CA ILE A 69 13.98 5.30 -1.88
C ILE A 69 13.22 4.04 -2.28
N ASP A 70 13.93 2.92 -2.31
CA ASP A 70 13.35 1.62 -2.67
C ASP A 70 12.80 0.89 -1.45
N PHE A 71 11.74 0.11 -1.67
CA PHE A 71 11.21 -0.79 -0.65
C PHE A 71 12.22 -1.91 -0.38
N ASP A 72 12.58 -2.10 0.88
CA ASP A 72 13.35 -3.26 1.34
C ASP A 72 12.46 -4.31 2.06
N GLU A 73 11.19 -3.99 2.22
CA GLU A 73 10.14 -4.77 2.89
C GLU A 73 10.52 -5.20 4.34
N ARG A 74 11.41 -4.43 4.96
CA ARG A 74 11.88 -4.62 6.34
C ARG A 74 11.70 -3.37 7.17
N LYS A 75 12.26 -2.26 6.70
CA LYS A 75 12.19 -0.93 7.33
C LYS A 75 11.46 0.05 6.42
N ILE A 76 11.73 -0.01 5.13
CA ILE A 76 11.02 0.76 4.12
C ILE A 76 10.01 -0.16 3.45
N LEU A 77 8.77 -0.02 3.86
CA LEU A 77 7.71 -0.95 3.53
C LEU A 77 6.78 -0.38 2.47
N SER A 78 6.35 -1.22 1.55
CA SER A 78 5.14 -0.98 0.78
C SER A 78 3.89 -1.23 1.64
N SER A 79 2.70 -0.96 1.10
CA SER A 79 1.44 -1.34 1.77
C SER A 79 1.35 -2.85 2.01
N THR A 80 1.92 -3.66 1.11
CA THR A 80 2.00 -5.13 1.28
C THR A 80 2.88 -5.52 2.45
N GLY A 81 4.07 -4.91 2.57
CA GLY A 81 4.96 -5.11 3.72
C GLY A 81 4.33 -4.64 5.02
N ALA A 82 3.67 -3.49 5.01
CA ALA A 82 2.97 -2.96 6.17
C ALA A 82 1.86 -3.88 6.70
N LEU A 83 1.24 -4.70 5.85
CA LEU A 83 0.28 -5.73 6.25
C LEU A 83 0.92 -7.00 6.83
N ASN A 84 2.25 -7.12 6.80
CA ASN A 84 2.99 -8.31 7.20
C ASN A 84 4.02 -8.06 8.32
N ILE A 85 3.99 -6.90 8.96
CA ILE A 85 4.87 -6.58 10.09
C ILE A 85 4.64 -7.60 11.23
N SER A 86 5.70 -8.26 11.65
CA SER A 86 5.63 -9.30 12.68
C SER A 86 5.65 -8.76 14.12
N LYS A 87 6.27 -7.60 14.33
CA LYS A 87 6.39 -6.93 15.63
C LYS A 87 5.85 -5.52 15.55
N LEU A 88 5.03 -5.12 16.52
CA LEU A 88 4.48 -3.78 16.60
C LEU A 88 5.61 -2.74 16.71
N PRO A 89 5.78 -1.84 15.73
CA PRO A 89 6.77 -0.78 15.82
C PRO A 89 6.32 0.28 16.85
N LYS A 90 7.24 0.91 17.53
CA LYS A 90 6.91 2.03 18.43
C LYS A 90 6.56 3.28 17.64
N LYS A 91 7.30 3.54 16.56
CA LYS A 91 7.10 4.69 15.68
C LYS A 91 7.04 4.27 14.22
N MET A 92 6.11 4.83 13.48
CA MET A 92 5.93 4.61 12.04
C MET A 92 5.75 5.95 11.34
N VAL A 93 6.49 6.15 10.27
CA VAL A 93 6.28 7.27 9.35
C VAL A 93 5.57 6.74 8.11
N VAL A 94 4.46 7.39 7.75
CA VAL A 94 3.70 7.13 6.53
C VAL A 94 4.00 8.23 5.53
N VAL A 95 4.57 7.87 4.40
CA VAL A 95 4.90 8.81 3.33
C VAL A 95 3.76 8.82 2.32
N GLY A 96 3.04 9.95 2.28
CA GLY A 96 1.84 10.16 1.49
C GLY A 96 0.55 10.09 2.30
N GLY A 97 -0.27 11.12 2.17
CA GLY A 97 -1.58 11.24 2.79
C GLY A 97 -2.72 10.66 1.93
N GLY A 98 -2.43 9.71 1.05
CA GLY A 98 -3.44 8.97 0.29
C GLY A 98 -4.20 7.96 1.14
N TYR A 99 -5.34 7.45 0.65
CA TYR A 99 -6.22 6.58 1.41
C TYR A 99 -5.53 5.31 1.92
N ILE A 100 -4.67 4.64 1.14
CA ILE A 100 -3.96 3.43 1.57
C ILE A 100 -3.04 3.72 2.76
N GLY A 101 -2.24 4.80 2.68
CA GLY A 101 -1.34 5.20 3.76
C GLY A 101 -2.10 5.53 5.05
N LEU A 102 -3.24 6.22 4.92
CA LEU A 102 -4.08 6.59 6.06
C LEU A 102 -4.81 5.38 6.67
N GLU A 103 -5.26 4.42 5.88
CA GLU A 103 -5.81 3.16 6.37
C GLU A 103 -4.77 2.38 7.17
N MET A 104 -3.57 2.19 6.62
CA MET A 104 -2.47 1.53 7.32
C MET A 104 -2.10 2.29 8.60
N GLY A 105 -1.89 3.60 8.51
CA GLY A 105 -1.58 4.45 9.66
C GLY A 105 -2.66 4.36 10.76
N SER A 106 -3.93 4.35 10.38
CA SER A 106 -5.04 4.21 11.34
C SER A 106 -5.05 2.85 12.03
N VAL A 107 -4.78 1.76 11.30
CA VAL A 107 -4.67 0.42 11.90
C VAL A 107 -3.53 0.36 12.91
N TRP A 108 -2.34 0.78 12.53
CA TRP A 108 -1.16 0.72 13.39
C TRP A 108 -1.27 1.66 14.59
N SER A 109 -1.85 2.87 14.41
CA SER A 109 -2.10 3.79 15.52
C SER A 109 -3.05 3.17 16.56
N ARG A 110 -4.12 2.52 16.13
CA ARG A 110 -5.06 1.82 17.04
C ARG A 110 -4.44 0.63 17.76
N LEU A 111 -3.38 0.05 17.20
CA LEU A 111 -2.61 -1.00 17.85
C LEU A 111 -1.55 -0.46 18.82
N GLY A 112 -1.35 0.86 18.88
CA GLY A 112 -0.45 1.52 19.82
C GLY A 112 0.84 2.08 19.23
N THR A 113 1.02 2.05 17.91
CA THR A 113 2.15 2.68 17.21
C THR A 113 1.96 4.20 17.16
N GLU A 114 2.99 4.97 17.45
CA GLU A 114 3.02 6.41 17.16
C GLU A 114 3.15 6.60 15.65
N VAL A 115 2.12 7.15 15.02
CA VAL A 115 2.06 7.32 13.56
C VAL A 115 2.20 8.77 13.17
N HIS A 116 3.11 9.03 12.22
CA HIS A 116 3.36 10.35 11.66
C HIS A 116 3.22 10.29 10.12
N VAL A 117 2.28 11.04 9.59
CA VAL A 117 2.00 11.13 8.14
C VAL A 117 2.67 12.37 7.58
N ILE A 118 3.47 12.19 6.53
CA ILE A 118 4.13 13.27 5.77
C ILE A 118 3.47 13.34 4.40
N GLU A 119 2.94 14.51 4.04
CA GLU A 119 2.26 14.74 2.77
C GLU A 119 2.82 16.00 2.09
N CYS A 120 3.17 15.88 0.80
CA CYS A 120 3.73 16.97 0.02
C CYS A 120 2.67 18.02 -0.38
N LEU A 121 1.41 17.66 -0.40
CA LEU A 121 0.30 18.56 -0.67
C LEU A 121 -0.18 19.28 0.60
N ASP A 122 -1.04 20.28 0.40
CA ASP A 122 -1.66 21.05 1.49
C ASP A 122 -2.83 20.32 2.17
N HIS A 123 -3.19 19.11 1.70
CA HIS A 123 -4.30 18.30 2.21
C HIS A 123 -4.05 16.81 1.99
N ILE A 124 -4.73 15.98 2.77
CA ILE A 124 -4.75 14.52 2.62
C ILE A 124 -5.81 14.10 1.57
N THR A 125 -5.76 12.82 1.17
CA THR A 125 -6.73 12.22 0.22
C THR A 125 -6.93 13.04 -1.05
N PRO A 126 -5.85 13.29 -1.84
CA PRO A 126 -5.97 14.05 -3.08
C PRO A 126 -6.99 13.37 -4.01
N GLY A 127 -7.86 14.19 -4.60
CA GLY A 127 -8.97 13.72 -5.45
C GLY A 127 -10.32 13.58 -4.75
N LEU A 128 -10.37 13.70 -3.40
CA LEU A 128 -11.62 13.87 -2.67
C LEU A 128 -11.94 15.36 -2.48
N ASP A 129 -13.20 15.62 -2.13
CA ASP A 129 -13.64 16.95 -1.73
C ASP A 129 -12.85 17.46 -0.53
N LYS A 130 -12.48 18.75 -0.52
CA LYS A 130 -11.64 19.34 0.54
C LYS A 130 -12.32 19.33 1.91
N GLU A 131 -13.64 19.51 1.96
CA GLU A 131 -14.38 19.48 3.22
C GLU A 131 -14.33 18.06 3.82
N VAL A 132 -14.53 17.02 2.99
CA VAL A 132 -14.40 15.61 3.39
C VAL A 132 -13.00 15.32 3.88
N SER A 133 -11.96 15.74 3.14
CA SER A 133 -10.55 15.54 3.51
C SER A 133 -10.21 16.22 4.85
N ASN A 134 -10.73 17.43 5.08
CA ASN A 134 -10.51 18.17 6.33
C ASN A 134 -11.18 17.48 7.53
N GLU A 135 -12.43 17.03 7.38
CA GLU A 135 -13.13 16.32 8.46
C GLU A 135 -12.46 14.97 8.73
N PHE A 136 -12.04 14.26 7.70
CA PHE A 136 -11.31 13.01 7.86
C PHE A 136 -9.99 13.22 8.62
N MET A 137 -9.22 14.24 8.27
CA MET A 137 -7.99 14.57 9.00
C MET A 137 -8.25 14.90 10.47
N LYS A 138 -9.36 15.60 10.80
CA LYS A 138 -9.74 15.87 12.20
C LYS A 138 -10.02 14.56 12.96
N ILE A 139 -10.68 13.60 12.32
CA ILE A 139 -10.96 12.27 12.91
C ILE A 139 -9.64 11.54 13.18
N LEU A 140 -8.73 11.51 12.22
CA LEU A 140 -7.44 10.83 12.35
C LEU A 140 -6.55 11.49 13.42
N LYS A 141 -6.57 12.82 13.54
CA LYS A 141 -5.89 13.54 14.63
C LYS A 141 -6.42 13.15 16.01
N LYS A 142 -7.73 12.88 16.15
CA LYS A 142 -8.31 12.35 17.41
C LYS A 142 -7.83 10.92 17.72
N GLN A 143 -7.32 10.19 16.72
CA GLN A 143 -6.65 8.89 16.89
C GLN A 143 -5.15 9.04 17.18
N ASN A 144 -4.67 10.24 17.51
CA ASN A 144 -3.27 10.56 17.78
C ASN A 144 -2.33 10.42 16.57
N ILE A 145 -2.84 10.46 15.34
CA ILE A 145 -2.01 10.50 14.15
C ILE A 145 -1.52 11.93 13.94
N LYS A 146 -0.21 12.09 13.80
CA LYS A 146 0.44 13.37 13.48
C LYS A 146 0.50 13.58 11.98
N PHE A 147 0.41 14.84 11.53
CA PHE A 147 0.45 15.20 10.12
C PHE A 147 1.42 16.36 9.88
N GLU A 148 2.29 16.21 8.90
CA GLU A 148 3.06 17.27 8.28
C GLU A 148 2.66 17.42 6.82
N LEU A 149 1.89 18.47 6.51
CA LEU A 149 1.46 18.83 5.16
C LEU A 149 2.47 19.78 4.52
N ASN A 150 2.40 19.96 3.19
CA ASN A 150 3.36 20.76 2.42
C ASN A 150 4.82 20.35 2.66
N THR A 151 5.06 19.08 2.98
CA THR A 151 6.36 18.56 3.40
C THR A 151 6.75 17.38 2.52
N LYS A 152 7.95 17.45 1.94
CA LYS A 152 8.52 16.37 1.11
C LYS A 152 9.51 15.54 1.92
N VAL A 153 9.53 14.25 1.65
CA VAL A 153 10.62 13.36 2.08
C VAL A 153 11.74 13.48 1.04
N GLU A 154 12.91 13.87 1.49
CA GLU A 154 14.09 14.05 0.63
C GLU A 154 15.00 12.83 0.66
N LYS A 155 15.17 12.22 1.83
CA LYS A 155 16.07 11.09 2.02
C LYS A 155 15.68 10.26 3.25
N ILE A 156 15.98 8.97 3.17
CA ILE A 156 15.95 8.07 4.33
C ILE A 156 17.35 7.53 4.54
N THR A 157 17.85 7.59 5.77
CA THR A 157 19.17 7.10 6.16
C THR A 157 19.06 6.18 7.36
N LYS A 158 19.84 5.09 7.35
CA LYS A 158 19.91 4.16 8.48
C LYS A 158 20.61 4.80 9.66
N SER A 159 20.11 4.55 10.88
CA SER A 159 20.76 4.87 12.13
C SER A 159 20.82 3.64 13.02
N ASP A 160 21.53 3.72 14.15
CA ASP A 160 21.65 2.61 15.11
C ASP A 160 20.30 2.28 15.79
N GLU A 161 19.40 3.27 15.89
CA GLU A 161 18.11 3.16 16.57
C GLU A 161 16.91 2.96 15.61
N GLY A 162 17.11 3.03 14.30
CA GLY A 162 16.06 2.91 13.29
C GLY A 162 16.39 3.66 12.01
N GLU A 163 15.38 4.24 11.37
CA GLU A 163 15.54 5.03 10.14
C GLU A 163 15.33 6.52 10.45
N VAL A 164 16.20 7.37 9.87
CA VAL A 164 16.07 8.82 9.92
C VAL A 164 15.53 9.34 8.60
N ILE A 165 14.34 9.93 8.63
CA ILE A 165 13.67 10.52 7.50
C ILE A 165 13.97 12.02 7.47
N GLU A 166 14.68 12.47 6.46
CA GLU A 166 14.94 13.89 6.20
C GLU A 166 13.80 14.48 5.39
N THR A 167 13.20 15.54 5.89
CA THR A 167 12.05 16.21 5.27
C THR A 167 12.36 17.66 4.97
N SER A 168 11.70 18.21 3.96
CA SER A 168 11.76 19.63 3.63
C SER A 168 10.36 20.21 3.42
N SER A 169 10.14 21.40 3.95
CA SER A 169 9.01 22.27 3.67
C SER A 169 9.52 23.63 3.14
N LYS A 170 8.61 24.57 2.86
CA LYS A 170 9.01 25.90 2.39
C LYS A 170 9.96 26.62 3.38
N ASP A 171 9.78 26.41 4.67
CA ASP A 171 10.39 27.20 5.73
C ASP A 171 11.36 26.40 6.62
N SER A 172 11.43 25.07 6.46
CA SER A 172 12.24 24.24 7.37
C SER A 172 12.72 22.93 6.73
N LYS A 173 13.83 22.44 7.26
CA LYS A 173 14.29 21.07 7.07
C LYS A 173 14.28 20.37 8.42
N ASN A 174 13.66 19.22 8.50
CA ASN A 174 13.50 18.46 9.74
C ASN A 174 14.02 17.03 9.56
N LYS A 175 14.25 16.37 10.69
CA LYS A 175 14.56 14.94 10.76
C LYS A 175 13.55 14.26 11.65
N ILE A 176 13.03 13.14 11.21
CA ILE A 176 12.05 12.32 11.94
C ILE A 176 12.62 10.91 12.05
N GLU A 177 12.58 10.35 13.23
CA GLU A 177 13.02 8.97 13.48
C GLU A 177 11.84 8.01 13.42
N ALA A 178 12.07 6.84 12.80
CA ALA A 178 11.13 5.72 12.75
C ALA A 178 11.86 4.39 13.03
N GLU A 179 11.11 3.36 13.42
CA GLU A 179 11.63 2.00 13.64
C GLU A 179 11.43 1.11 12.41
#